data_5f9147366fae8c6dd4ce29bfc846c883
#
_entry.id   5f9147366fae8c6dd4ce29bfc846c883
#
_cell.length_a   1.000
_cell.length_b   1.000
_cell.length_c   1.000
_cell.angle_alpha   90.00
_cell.angle_beta   90.00
_cell.angle_gamma   90.00
#
_symmetry.space_group_name_H-M   'P 1'
#
loop_
_entity.id
_entity.type
_entity.pdbx_description
1 polymer ?
#
loop_
_entity_poly.entity_id
_entity_poly.type
_entity_poly.pdbx_seq_one_letter_code
_entity_poly.pdbx_strand_id
1 'polypeptide(L)'
;MEDTNMERVEKFLKEAETYYLATMDGNQPRVRPFGTAHIFEGKLYIQTGKVKSVYKQLKENPNVEVCACMNGKWLRVSGELVEDDR
;
A
#
# COMPACT_ATOMS: atom_id res chain seq x y z
N MET A 1 1.91 11.11 -23.60
CA MET A 1 2.68 10.90 -22.40
C MET A 1 2.50 9.47 -21.90
N GLU A 2 3.58 8.87 -21.45
CA GLU A 2 3.50 7.50 -20.97
C GLU A 2 2.81 7.42 -19.62
N ASP A 3 2.12 6.31 -19.40
CA ASP A 3 1.62 6.00 -18.07
C ASP A 3 2.79 5.81 -17.14
N THR A 4 2.69 6.35 -15.95
CA THR A 4 3.68 6.04 -14.94
C THR A 4 3.37 4.69 -14.35
N ASN A 5 4.38 4.02 -13.77
CA ASN A 5 4.14 2.77 -13.08
C ASN A 5 3.17 2.96 -11.92
N MET A 6 3.22 4.13 -11.28
CA MET A 6 2.33 4.43 -10.16
C MET A 6 0.88 4.53 -10.61
N GLU A 7 0.63 5.12 -11.79
CA GLU A 7 -0.73 5.19 -12.32
C GLU A 7 -1.30 3.81 -12.59
N ARG A 8 -0.47 2.91 -13.11
CA ARG A 8 -0.90 1.54 -13.37
C ARG A 8 -1.17 0.80 -12.06
N VAL A 9 -0.36 1.04 -11.05
CA VAL A 9 -0.56 0.46 -9.72
C VAL A 9 -1.88 0.94 -9.14
N GLU A 10 -2.13 2.25 -9.19
CA GLU A 10 -3.38 2.79 -8.66
C GLU A 10 -4.59 2.19 -9.35
N LYS A 11 -4.53 2.12 -10.68
CA LYS A 11 -5.65 1.57 -11.44
C LYS A 11 -5.91 0.11 -11.05
N PHE A 12 -4.85 -0.69 -10.95
CA PHE A 12 -4.99 -2.09 -10.60
C PHE A 12 -5.59 -2.25 -9.20
N LEU A 13 -5.12 -1.47 -8.24
CA LEU A 13 -5.60 -1.55 -6.86
C LEU A 13 -7.07 -1.15 -6.76
N LYS A 14 -7.47 -0.13 -7.50
CA LYS A 14 -8.88 0.29 -7.50
C LYS A 14 -9.78 -0.74 -8.15
N GLU A 15 -9.35 -1.34 -9.23
CA GLU A 15 -10.15 -2.34 -9.93
C GLU A 15 -10.24 -3.63 -9.12
N ALA A 16 -9.20 -3.98 -8.41
CA ALA A 16 -9.21 -5.15 -7.54
C ALA A 16 -10.07 -4.94 -6.30
N GLU A 17 -10.29 -3.69 -5.91
CA GLU A 17 -11.08 -3.26 -4.76
C GLU A 17 -10.41 -3.55 -3.42
N THR A 18 -9.85 -4.72 -3.26
CA THR A 18 -9.14 -5.09 -2.04
C THR A 18 -7.72 -5.47 -2.40
N TYR A 19 -6.79 -4.94 -1.65
CA TYR A 19 -5.40 -5.36 -1.75
C TYR A 19 -4.87 -5.64 -0.35
N TYR A 20 -3.71 -6.26 -0.27
CA TYR A 20 -3.14 -6.68 1.02
C TYR A 20 -1.84 -5.94 1.24
N LEU A 21 -1.69 -5.41 2.44
CA LEU A 21 -0.52 -4.65 2.83
C LEU A 21 0.26 -5.45 3.87
N ALA A 22 1.52 -5.72 3.59
CA ALA A 22 2.41 -6.39 4.52
C ALA A 22 3.32 -5.37 5.18
N THR A 23 3.45 -5.46 6.51
CA THR A 23 4.33 -4.61 7.29
C THR A 23 5.09 -5.48 8.27
N MET A 24 6.05 -4.88 8.97
CA MET A 24 6.81 -5.61 9.99
C MET A 24 6.39 -5.14 11.38
N ASP A 25 6.23 -6.10 12.27
CA ASP A 25 5.95 -5.89 13.68
C ASP A 25 7.13 -6.51 14.42
N GLY A 26 8.19 -5.71 14.63
CA GLY A 26 9.45 -6.25 15.06
C GLY A 26 10.03 -7.14 13.95
N ASN A 27 10.22 -8.42 14.23
CA ASN A 27 10.66 -9.36 13.21
C ASN A 27 9.52 -10.28 12.73
N GLN A 28 8.26 -9.93 13.05
CA GLN A 28 7.10 -10.68 12.63
C GLN A 28 6.39 -9.96 11.49
N PRO A 29 6.30 -10.57 10.30
CA PRO A 29 5.53 -9.93 9.23
C PRO A 29 4.03 -10.02 9.55
N ARG A 30 3.32 -8.95 9.18
CA ARG A 30 1.87 -8.87 9.33
C ARG A 30 1.25 -8.49 8.01
N VAL A 31 0.09 -9.04 7.70
CA VAL A 31 -0.64 -8.79 6.46
C VAL A 31 -2.09 -8.48 6.80
N ARG A 32 -2.67 -7.49 6.13
CA ARG A 32 -4.08 -7.14 6.31
C ARG A 32 -4.65 -6.55 5.03
N PRO A 33 -5.97 -6.61 4.85
CA PRO A 33 -6.61 -6.04 3.66
C PRO A 33 -6.77 -4.53 3.77
N PHE A 34 -6.69 -3.88 2.64
CA PHE A 34 -6.95 -2.45 2.48
C PHE A 34 -7.78 -2.23 1.23
N GLY A 35 -8.52 -1.14 1.21
CA GLY A 35 -9.37 -0.82 0.06
C GLY A 35 -9.17 0.57 -0.50
N THR A 36 -8.23 1.35 0.03
CA THR A 36 -8.03 2.73 -0.40
C THR A 36 -6.63 2.93 -0.95
N ALA A 37 -6.55 3.56 -2.11
CA ALA A 37 -5.27 3.94 -2.70
C ALA A 37 -5.53 5.06 -3.69
N HIS A 38 -4.65 6.05 -3.75
CA HIS A 38 -4.75 7.08 -4.78
C HIS A 38 -3.38 7.69 -5.03
N ILE A 39 -3.25 8.29 -6.20
CA ILE A 39 -2.01 8.96 -6.62
C ILE A 39 -2.19 10.45 -6.43
N PHE A 40 -1.18 11.07 -5.85
CA PHE A 40 -1.13 12.52 -5.71
C PHE A 40 0.31 12.96 -5.87
N GLU A 41 0.56 13.84 -6.81
CA GLU A 41 1.90 14.35 -7.11
C GLU A 41 2.90 13.21 -7.39
N GLY A 42 2.44 12.18 -8.10
CA GLY A 42 3.29 11.07 -8.51
C GLY A 42 3.60 10.05 -7.43
N LYS A 43 2.95 10.16 -6.27
CA LYS A 43 3.18 9.24 -5.16
C LYS A 43 1.90 8.50 -4.82
N LEU A 44 2.06 7.28 -4.36
CA LEU A 44 0.93 6.44 -3.95
C LEU A 44 0.61 6.69 -2.48
N TYR A 45 -0.63 7.01 -2.19
CA TYR A 45 -1.10 7.28 -0.84
C TYR A 45 -2.09 6.21 -0.40
N ILE A 46 -1.95 5.80 0.85
CA ILE A 46 -2.82 4.82 1.50
C ILE A 46 -3.27 5.41 2.82
N GLN A 47 -4.56 5.31 3.12
CA GLN A 47 -5.09 5.82 4.38
C GLN A 47 -5.13 4.74 5.43
N THR A 48 -4.71 5.07 6.64
CA THR A 48 -4.83 4.19 7.79
C THR A 48 -5.12 5.03 9.02
N GLY A 49 -5.89 4.48 9.94
CA GLY A 49 -6.17 5.16 11.20
C GLY A 49 -4.94 5.15 12.11
N LYS A 50 -4.71 6.26 12.79
CA LYS A 50 -3.51 6.41 13.62
C LYS A 50 -3.53 5.50 14.83
N VAL A 51 -4.70 5.05 15.25
CA VAL A 51 -4.80 4.18 16.43
C VAL A 51 -4.57 2.71 16.09
N LYS A 52 -4.46 2.39 14.83
CA LYS A 52 -4.27 1.00 14.43
C LYS A 52 -2.82 0.57 14.60
N SER A 53 -2.63 -0.72 14.86
CA SER A 53 -1.28 -1.25 15.03
C SER A 53 -0.43 -1.09 13.76
N VAL A 54 -1.07 -1.02 12.59
CA VAL A 54 -0.32 -0.81 11.36
C VAL A 54 0.40 0.54 11.36
N TYR A 55 -0.24 1.57 11.90
CA TYR A 55 0.38 2.88 12.00
C TYR A 55 1.66 2.81 12.85
N LYS A 56 1.55 2.14 14.00
CA LYS A 56 2.70 1.97 14.88
C LYS A 56 3.81 1.18 14.20
N GLN A 57 3.45 0.12 13.49
CA GLN A 57 4.43 -0.70 12.80
C GLN A 57 5.18 0.10 11.73
N LEU A 58 4.48 0.95 11.00
CA LEU A 58 5.10 1.78 9.97
C LEU A 58 6.02 2.85 10.55
N LYS A 59 5.71 3.36 11.73
CA LYS A 59 6.58 4.32 12.39
C LYS A 59 7.90 3.68 12.77
N GLU A 60 7.89 2.42 13.15
CA GLU A 60 9.10 1.71 13.55
C GLU A 60 9.85 1.13 12.34
N ASN A 61 9.12 0.71 11.32
CA ASN A 61 9.73 0.13 10.11
C ASN A 61 8.84 0.47 8.92
N PRO A 62 9.24 1.40 8.07
CA PRO A 62 8.40 1.85 6.96
C PRO A 62 8.37 0.91 5.76
N ASN A 63 9.16 -0.16 5.78
CA ASN A 63 9.20 -1.08 4.64
C ASN A 63 7.89 -1.85 4.54
N VAL A 64 7.34 -1.91 3.33
CA VAL A 64 6.06 -2.56 3.08
C VAL A 64 6.08 -3.31 1.77
N GLU A 65 5.11 -4.19 1.63
CA GLU A 65 4.82 -4.82 0.35
C GLU A 65 3.32 -4.88 0.18
N VAL A 66 2.87 -4.54 -1.03
CA VAL A 66 1.44 -4.55 -1.38
C VAL A 66 1.23 -5.65 -2.41
N CYS A 67 0.15 -6.40 -2.24
CA CYS A 67 -0.21 -7.47 -3.17
C CYS A 67 -1.70 -7.40 -3.47
N ALA A 68 -2.07 -7.50 -4.74
CA ALA A 68 -3.47 -7.54 -5.16
C ALA A 68 -3.63 -8.56 -6.27
N CYS A 69 -4.84 -9.11 -6.36
CA CYS A 69 -5.14 -10.15 -7.34
C CYS A 69 -6.47 -9.83 -8.01
N MET A 70 -6.52 -9.97 -9.33
CA MET A 70 -7.74 -9.66 -10.07
C MET A 70 -7.73 -10.44 -11.39
N ASN A 71 -8.79 -11.21 -11.63
CA ASN A 71 -8.99 -11.93 -12.89
C ASN A 71 -7.78 -12.79 -13.31
N GLY A 72 -7.20 -13.50 -12.33
CA GLY A 72 -6.05 -14.36 -12.60
C GLY A 72 -4.72 -13.63 -12.75
N LYS A 73 -4.74 -12.31 -12.63
CA LYS A 73 -3.53 -11.50 -12.65
C LYS A 73 -3.25 -11.00 -11.24
N TRP A 74 -1.99 -10.73 -10.94
CA TRP A 74 -1.65 -10.21 -9.64
C TRP A 74 -0.52 -9.19 -9.74
N LEU A 75 -0.52 -8.31 -8.75
CA LEU A 75 0.40 -7.19 -8.66
C LEU A 75 1.09 -7.24 -7.32
N ARG A 76 2.38 -6.94 -7.30
CA ARG A 76 3.14 -6.84 -6.07
C ARG A 76 4.04 -5.62 -6.15
N VAL A 77 3.99 -4.78 -5.11
CA VAL A 77 4.75 -3.54 -5.06
C VAL A 77 5.48 -3.47 -3.73
N SER A 78 6.78 -3.27 -3.77
CA SER A 78 7.60 -3.12 -2.57
C SER A 78 8.04 -1.66 -2.44
N GLY A 79 8.18 -1.19 -1.21
CA GLY A 79 8.64 0.17 -1.00
C GLY A 79 8.57 0.55 0.46
N GLU A 80 8.56 1.85 0.69
CA GLU A 80 8.45 2.42 2.03
C GLU A 80 7.24 3.32 2.09
N LEU A 81 6.53 3.25 3.22
CA LEU A 81 5.44 4.18 3.50
C LEU A 81 5.86 5.13 4.60
N VAL A 82 5.73 6.41 4.33
CA VAL A 82 6.03 7.44 5.32
C VAL A 82 4.79 8.27 5.57
N GLU A 83 4.71 8.82 6.76
CA GLU A 83 3.56 9.62 7.14
C GLU A 83 3.57 10.95 6.37
N ASP A 84 2.37 11.32 5.89
CA ASP A 84 2.17 12.60 5.25
C ASP A 84 1.17 13.38 6.10
N ASP A 85 1.62 14.49 6.65
CA ASP A 85 0.83 15.27 7.60
C ASP A 85 -0.02 16.36 6.98
N ARG A 86 -0.34 16.27 5.72
CA ARG A 86 -1.17 17.28 5.07
C ARG A 86 -2.59 17.33 5.59
#